data_07fe82dc56fa1a918bf4e278c70535d1
#
_entry.id   07fe82dc56fa1a918bf4e278c70535d1
#
_cell.length_a   1.000
_cell.length_b   1.000
_cell.length_c   1.000
_cell.angle_alpha   90.00
_cell.angle_beta   90.00
_cell.angle_gamma   90.00
#
_symmetry.space_group_name_H-M   'P 1'
#
loop_
_entity.id
_entity.type
_entity.pdbx_description
1 polymer ?
#
loop_
_entity_poly.entity_id
_entity_poly.type
_entity_poly.pdbx_seq_one_letter_code
_entity_poly.pdbx_strand_id
1 'polypeptide(L)'
;MSMSNSAELNELHWLLAIVQSIDVGVVVLDRDYRVEVWNTFMENRSGLHPEKARGQTFFNLFPEVDEDWFRRKVESVMTLGTPSFTIWEQRPYLLRFKNYQPITGLEDFMYQNTTLLPLKGINGSIDQVCLII
;
A
#
# COMPACT_ATOMS: atom_id res chain seq x y z
N MET A 1 31.67 13.29 -4.75
CA MET A 1 30.77 12.13 -4.79
C MET A 1 30.14 11.84 -3.42
N SER A 2 30.95 11.91 -2.36
CA SER A 2 30.45 11.61 -1.01
C SER A 2 29.36 12.55 -0.52
N MET A 3 29.42 13.85 -0.85
CA MET A 3 28.40 14.81 -0.43
C MET A 3 27.04 14.54 -1.08
N SER A 4 27.04 14.21 -2.36
CA SER A 4 25.84 13.86 -3.09
C SER A 4 25.18 12.60 -2.52
N ASN A 5 25.97 11.56 -2.25
CA ASN A 5 25.47 10.31 -1.68
C ASN A 5 24.93 10.51 -0.26
N SER A 6 25.58 11.36 0.55
CA SER A 6 25.11 11.67 1.90
C SER A 6 23.78 12.41 1.88
N ALA A 7 23.61 13.35 0.95
CA ALA A 7 22.35 14.08 0.79
C ALA A 7 21.22 13.15 0.36
N GLU A 8 21.50 12.26 -0.59
CA GLU A 8 20.52 11.29 -1.07
C GLU A 8 20.10 10.31 0.04
N LEU A 9 21.07 9.84 0.84
CA LEU A 9 20.78 8.95 1.96
C LEU A 9 19.96 9.65 3.03
N ASN A 10 20.24 10.90 3.33
CA ASN A 10 19.47 11.69 4.29
C ASN A 10 18.03 11.89 3.79
N GLU A 11 17.86 12.21 2.52
CA GLU A 11 16.54 12.38 1.91
C GLU A 11 15.74 11.08 1.97
N LEU A 12 16.37 9.95 1.65
CA LEU A 12 15.74 8.65 1.74
C LEU A 12 15.32 8.34 3.17
N HIS A 13 16.20 8.63 4.13
CA HIS A 13 15.89 8.43 5.54
C HIS A 13 14.67 9.24 5.97
N TRP A 14 14.59 10.51 5.58
CA TRP A 14 13.46 11.37 5.89
C TRP A 14 12.16 10.86 5.25
N LEU A 15 12.22 10.39 3.99
CA LEU A 15 11.07 9.83 3.31
C LEU A 15 10.55 8.58 4.02
N LEU A 16 11.45 7.71 4.47
CA LEU A 16 11.07 6.52 5.23
C LEU A 16 10.43 6.90 6.57
N ALA A 17 10.99 7.90 7.25
CA ALA A 17 10.44 8.37 8.52
C ALA A 17 9.03 8.96 8.31
N ILE A 18 8.82 9.71 7.24
CA ILE A 18 7.50 10.26 6.90
C ILE A 18 6.50 9.15 6.62
N VAL A 19 6.89 8.17 5.80
CA VAL A 19 6.02 7.03 5.46
C VAL A 19 5.59 6.26 6.71
N GLN A 20 6.49 6.14 7.71
CA GLN A 20 6.17 5.45 8.95
C GLN A 20 5.32 6.27 9.93
N SER A 21 5.24 7.58 9.74
CA SER A 21 4.55 8.48 10.67
C SER A 21 3.19 8.99 10.20
N ILE A 22 2.84 8.78 8.93
CA ILE A 22 1.56 9.27 8.38
C ILE A 22 0.43 8.29 8.64
N ASP A 23 -0.81 8.83 8.70
CA ASP A 23 -2.03 8.04 8.92
C ASP A 23 -2.60 7.50 7.61
N VAL A 24 -1.72 6.94 6.79
CA VAL A 24 -2.07 6.36 5.50
C VAL A 24 -1.36 5.02 5.39
N GLY A 25 -2.08 3.98 4.97
CA GLY A 25 -1.49 2.68 4.73
C GLY A 25 -0.69 2.67 3.45
N VAL A 26 0.56 2.22 3.53
CA VAL A 26 1.44 2.07 2.37
C VAL A 26 1.92 0.63 2.29
N VAL A 27 1.63 -0.02 1.18
CA VAL A 27 2.04 -1.40 0.91
C VAL A 27 2.70 -1.42 -0.46
N VAL A 28 3.87 -2.01 -0.57
CA VAL A 28 4.52 -2.27 -1.86
C VAL A 28 4.47 -3.77 -2.13
N LEU A 29 3.97 -4.12 -3.30
CA LEU A 29 3.83 -5.50 -3.76
C LEU A 29 4.70 -5.73 -4.99
N ASP A 30 5.27 -6.93 -5.10
CA ASP A 30 5.95 -7.37 -6.31
C ASP A 30 4.96 -7.92 -7.34
N ARG A 31 5.45 -8.47 -8.45
CA ARG A 31 4.60 -9.03 -9.50
C ARG A 31 3.81 -10.26 -9.08
N ASP A 32 4.25 -10.93 -8.03
CA ASP A 32 3.56 -12.09 -7.46
C ASP A 32 2.64 -11.72 -6.31
N TYR A 33 2.38 -10.41 -6.12
CA TYR A 33 1.53 -9.87 -5.06
C TYR A 33 2.09 -10.16 -3.67
N ARG A 34 3.39 -10.33 -3.53
CA ARG A 34 4.04 -10.49 -2.24
C ARG A 34 4.40 -9.14 -1.66
N VAL A 35 4.22 -9.00 -0.35
CA VAL A 35 4.50 -7.76 0.36
C VAL A 35 6.00 -7.55 0.48
N GLU A 36 6.47 -6.38 0.04
CA GLU A 36 7.85 -5.95 0.20
C GLU A 36 7.99 -4.83 1.23
N VAL A 37 7.01 -3.91 1.26
CA VAL A 37 6.99 -2.78 2.20
C VAL A 37 5.64 -2.71 2.89
N TRP A 38 5.66 -2.39 4.17
CA TRP A 38 4.49 -2.39 5.05
C TRP A 38 4.73 -1.35 6.14
N ASN A 39 3.98 -0.26 6.15
CA ASN A 39 4.24 0.82 7.09
C ASN A 39 3.53 0.64 8.45
N THR A 40 3.79 1.54 9.38
CA THR A 40 3.25 1.49 10.74
C THR A 40 1.73 1.54 10.77
N PHE A 41 1.11 2.32 9.87
CA PHE A 41 -0.35 2.36 9.78
C PHE A 41 -0.90 0.96 9.50
N MET A 42 -0.30 0.24 8.55
CA MET A 42 -0.73 -1.10 8.20
C MET A 42 -0.54 -2.07 9.37
N GLU A 43 0.58 -1.95 10.09
CA GLU A 43 0.84 -2.76 11.29
C GLU A 43 -0.23 -2.52 12.35
N ASN A 44 -0.53 -1.26 12.64
CA ASN A 44 -1.50 -0.89 13.69
C ASN A 44 -2.92 -1.33 13.34
N ARG A 45 -3.31 -1.19 12.07
CA ARG A 45 -4.67 -1.50 11.64
C ARG A 45 -4.90 -3.00 11.41
N SER A 46 -3.89 -3.70 10.94
CA SER A 46 -4.00 -5.13 10.65
C SER A 46 -3.61 -6.01 11.83
N GLY A 47 -2.81 -5.48 12.76
CA GLY A 47 -2.23 -6.27 13.83
C GLY A 47 -1.06 -7.15 13.39
N LEU A 48 -0.58 -6.99 12.15
CA LEU A 48 0.50 -7.79 11.60
C LEU A 48 1.80 -7.00 11.57
N HIS A 49 2.82 -7.55 12.21
CA HIS A 49 4.15 -6.97 12.20
C HIS A 49 4.76 -7.05 10.79
N PRO A 50 5.54 -6.04 10.35
CA PRO A 50 6.15 -6.05 9.01
C PRO A 50 6.94 -7.31 8.69
N GLU A 51 7.65 -7.89 9.67
CA GLU A 51 8.41 -9.11 9.45
C GLU A 51 7.54 -10.31 9.11
N LYS A 52 6.31 -10.34 9.62
CA LYS A 52 5.36 -11.41 9.32
C LYS A 52 4.64 -11.18 8.00
N ALA A 53 4.43 -9.93 7.63
CA ALA A 53 3.76 -9.57 6.38
C ALA A 53 4.68 -9.73 5.16
N ARG A 54 5.94 -9.37 5.32
CA ARG A 54 6.92 -9.39 4.22
C ARG A 54 7.09 -10.79 3.65
N GLY A 55 7.02 -10.89 2.32
CA GLY A 55 7.15 -12.16 1.62
C GLY A 55 5.86 -12.96 1.50
N GLN A 56 4.81 -12.59 2.24
CA GLN A 56 3.50 -13.21 2.12
C GLN A 56 2.72 -12.56 0.97
N THR A 57 1.84 -13.32 0.33
CA THR A 57 0.97 -12.73 -0.68
C THR A 57 -0.10 -11.86 -0.01
N PHE A 58 -0.45 -10.77 -0.67
CA PHE A 58 -1.47 -9.84 -0.18
C PHE A 58 -2.80 -10.56 0.08
N PHE A 59 -3.17 -11.48 -0.80
CA PHE A 59 -4.43 -12.24 -0.69
C PHE A 59 -4.42 -13.23 0.47
N ASN A 60 -3.24 -13.74 0.81
CA ASN A 60 -3.09 -14.63 1.98
C ASN A 60 -3.27 -13.87 3.29
N LEU A 61 -2.77 -12.63 3.33
CA LEU A 61 -2.91 -11.77 4.51
C LEU A 61 -4.32 -11.21 4.64
N PHE A 62 -4.98 -10.91 3.52
CA PHE A 62 -6.31 -10.31 3.49
C PHE A 62 -7.24 -11.11 2.58
N PRO A 63 -7.80 -12.23 3.07
CA PRO A 63 -8.72 -13.05 2.28
C PRO A 63 -10.00 -12.33 1.87
N GLU A 64 -10.35 -11.23 2.55
CA GLU A 64 -11.54 -10.44 2.24
C GLU A 64 -11.41 -9.62 0.95
N VAL A 65 -10.20 -9.46 0.42
CA VAL A 65 -9.97 -8.71 -0.82
C VAL A 65 -10.57 -9.47 -2.00
N ASP A 66 -11.29 -8.73 -2.86
CA ASP A 66 -11.76 -9.27 -4.14
C ASP A 66 -10.54 -9.45 -5.06
N GLU A 67 -10.02 -10.67 -5.12
CA GLU A 67 -8.79 -10.99 -5.81
C GLU A 67 -8.85 -10.66 -7.30
N ASP A 68 -9.95 -11.03 -7.97
CA ASP A 68 -10.08 -10.79 -9.41
C ASP A 68 -10.11 -9.30 -9.72
N TRP A 69 -10.85 -8.53 -8.94
CA TRP A 69 -10.92 -7.07 -9.10
C TRP A 69 -9.54 -6.45 -8.87
N PHE A 70 -8.88 -6.85 -7.80
CA PHE A 70 -7.56 -6.29 -7.44
C PHE A 70 -6.52 -6.63 -8.49
N ARG A 71 -6.48 -7.87 -8.97
CA ARG A 71 -5.55 -8.30 -10.02
C ARG A 71 -5.75 -7.50 -11.30
N ARG A 72 -7.01 -7.28 -11.72
CA ARG A 72 -7.30 -6.47 -12.90
C ARG A 72 -6.78 -5.04 -12.76
N LYS A 73 -6.97 -4.44 -11.59
CA LYS A 73 -6.49 -3.08 -11.33
C LYS A 73 -4.96 -2.99 -11.35
N VAL A 74 -4.30 -3.92 -10.70
CA VAL A 74 -2.83 -3.96 -10.67
C VAL A 74 -2.26 -4.20 -12.07
N GLU A 75 -2.81 -5.14 -12.81
CA GLU A 75 -2.36 -5.41 -14.19
C GLU A 75 -2.52 -4.19 -15.08
N SER A 76 -3.63 -3.48 -14.96
CA SER A 76 -3.87 -2.25 -15.71
C SER A 76 -2.83 -1.18 -15.37
N VAL A 77 -2.55 -0.98 -14.08
CA VAL A 77 -1.55 -0.02 -13.61
C VAL A 77 -0.15 -0.37 -14.14
N MET A 78 0.22 -1.63 -14.06
CA MET A 78 1.54 -2.09 -14.52
C MET A 78 1.69 -2.00 -16.04
N THR A 79 0.64 -2.34 -16.78
CA THR A 79 0.66 -2.33 -18.25
C THR A 79 0.67 -0.91 -18.78
N LEU A 80 -0.17 -0.02 -18.24
CA LEU A 80 -0.30 1.35 -18.72
C LEU A 80 0.74 2.29 -18.09
N GLY A 81 1.33 1.91 -16.97
CA GLY A 81 2.28 2.76 -16.27
C GLY A 81 1.67 4.00 -15.65
N THR A 82 0.37 3.98 -15.37
CA THR A 82 -0.37 5.11 -14.80
C THR A 82 -1.07 4.71 -13.52
N PRO A 83 -1.23 5.65 -12.56
CA PRO A 83 -1.94 5.36 -11.31
C PRO A 83 -3.41 5.04 -11.52
N SER A 84 -3.97 4.26 -10.61
CA SER A 84 -5.40 3.99 -10.54
C SER A 84 -5.94 4.44 -9.19
N PHE A 85 -7.09 5.12 -9.21
CA PHE A 85 -7.73 5.63 -8.00
C PHE A 85 -9.11 5.01 -7.85
N THR A 86 -9.43 4.57 -6.63
CA THR A 86 -10.77 4.06 -6.31
C THR A 86 -11.25 4.79 -5.06
N ILE A 87 -12.37 5.49 -5.17
CA ILE A 87 -12.94 6.22 -4.03
C ILE A 87 -13.96 5.34 -3.30
N TRP A 88 -14.21 5.67 -2.03
CA TRP A 88 -15.11 4.89 -1.18
C TRP A 88 -16.54 4.84 -1.73
N GLU A 89 -16.95 5.81 -2.52
CA GLU A 89 -18.28 5.82 -3.14
C GLU A 89 -18.43 4.72 -4.18
N GLN A 90 -17.33 4.33 -4.84
CA GLN A 90 -17.32 3.23 -5.80
C GLN A 90 -17.13 1.87 -5.11
N ARG A 91 -16.23 1.84 -4.15
CA ARG A 91 -15.91 0.65 -3.36
C ARG A 91 -15.53 1.12 -1.96
N PRO A 92 -16.41 0.95 -0.97
CA PRO A 92 -16.25 1.57 0.35
C PRO A 92 -14.94 1.22 1.06
N TYR A 93 -14.47 -0.01 0.89
CA TYR A 93 -13.20 -0.41 1.48
C TYR A 93 -12.60 -1.57 0.67
N LEU A 94 -11.27 -1.58 0.60
CA LEU A 94 -10.51 -2.71 0.09
C LEU A 94 -10.27 -3.72 1.20
N LEU A 95 -9.84 -3.21 2.37
CA LEU A 95 -9.56 -3.99 3.56
C LEU A 95 -10.59 -3.64 4.63
N ARG A 96 -11.03 -4.65 5.38
CA ARG A 96 -12.03 -4.43 6.42
C ARG A 96 -11.37 -4.01 7.73
N PHE A 97 -10.75 -2.82 7.72
CA PHE A 97 -10.21 -2.24 8.93
C PHE A 97 -11.32 -1.65 9.78
N LYS A 98 -11.28 -1.93 11.08
CA LYS A 98 -12.27 -1.37 12.00
C LYS A 98 -12.10 0.13 12.12
N ASN A 99 -13.24 0.81 12.23
CA ASN A 99 -13.25 2.24 12.48
C ASN A 99 -13.12 2.47 13.98
N TYR A 100 -11.96 2.99 14.41
CA TYR A 100 -11.68 3.21 15.83
C TYR A 100 -12.35 4.46 16.39
N GLN A 101 -12.85 5.34 15.51
CA GLN A 101 -13.56 6.56 15.92
C GLN A 101 -14.88 6.68 15.17
N PRO A 102 -15.84 5.78 15.44
CA PRO A 102 -17.14 5.85 14.78
C PRO A 102 -17.90 7.07 15.31
N ILE A 103 -18.01 8.09 14.49
CA ILE A 103 -18.70 9.33 14.85
C ILE A 103 -20.18 9.10 15.06
N THR A 104 -20.76 8.23 14.23
CA THR A 104 -22.20 7.95 14.23
C THR A 104 -22.57 6.60 14.83
N GLY A 105 -21.59 5.74 15.04
CA GLY A 105 -21.83 4.37 15.51
C GLY A 105 -22.49 3.46 14.48
N LEU A 106 -22.65 3.93 13.25
CA LEU A 106 -23.32 3.17 12.19
C LEU A 106 -22.36 2.36 11.32
N GLU A 107 -21.07 2.69 11.32
CA GLU A 107 -20.08 2.04 10.47
C GLU A 107 -19.05 1.28 11.31
N ASP A 108 -18.97 -0.03 11.11
CA ASP A 108 -18.02 -0.90 11.79
C ASP A 108 -16.63 -0.86 11.15
N PHE A 109 -16.55 -0.52 9.85
CA PHE A 109 -15.31 -0.53 9.09
C PHE A 109 -15.01 0.85 8.52
N MET A 110 -13.71 1.15 8.42
CA MET A 110 -13.29 2.45 7.88
C MET A 110 -13.48 2.46 6.36
N TYR A 111 -14.04 3.56 5.85
CA TYR A 111 -14.08 3.81 4.41
C TYR A 111 -12.69 4.17 3.90
N GLN A 112 -12.38 3.74 2.69
CA GLN A 112 -11.04 3.90 2.15
C GLN A 112 -11.08 4.43 0.72
N ASN A 113 -10.25 5.44 0.48
CA ASN A 113 -9.86 5.78 -0.88
C ASN A 113 -8.57 5.03 -1.16
N THR A 114 -8.51 4.35 -2.30
CA THR A 114 -7.40 3.47 -2.63
C THR A 114 -6.67 3.98 -3.85
N THR A 115 -5.36 4.06 -3.78
CA THR A 115 -4.51 4.45 -4.89
C THR A 115 -3.51 3.34 -5.17
N LEU A 116 -3.38 2.97 -6.44
CA LEU A 116 -2.35 2.06 -6.92
C LEU A 116 -1.39 2.83 -7.79
N LEU A 117 -0.10 2.81 -7.46
CA LEU A 117 0.95 3.52 -8.17
C LEU A 117 1.94 2.51 -8.76
N PRO A 118 2.28 2.63 -10.06
CA PRO A 118 3.36 1.81 -10.59
C PRO A 118 4.71 2.34 -10.10
N LEU A 119 5.59 1.44 -9.69
CA LEU A 119 6.94 1.79 -9.28
C LEU A 119 7.92 1.28 -10.33
N LYS A 120 8.70 2.20 -10.90
CA LYS A 120 9.74 1.87 -11.87
C LYS A 120 11.03 1.52 -11.16
N GLY A 121 11.64 0.42 -11.56
CA GLY A 121 12.98 0.06 -11.13
C GLY A 121 14.04 0.93 -11.79
N ILE A 122 15.29 0.73 -11.40
CA ILE A 122 16.43 1.49 -11.92
C ILE A 122 16.55 1.33 -13.44
N ASN A 123 16.19 0.14 -13.95
CA ASN A 123 16.24 -0.17 -15.38
C ASN A 123 15.02 0.35 -16.15
N GLY A 124 14.09 1.04 -15.52
CA GLY A 124 12.88 1.60 -16.14
C GLY A 124 11.72 0.61 -16.25
N SER A 125 11.90 -0.65 -15.90
CA SER A 125 10.78 -1.60 -15.89
C SER A 125 9.92 -1.43 -14.65
N ILE A 126 8.63 -1.75 -14.78
CA ILE A 126 7.68 -1.68 -13.67
C ILE A 126 7.55 -3.08 -13.09
N ASP A 127 8.18 -3.31 -11.96
CA ASP A 127 8.19 -4.61 -11.29
C ASP A 127 7.41 -4.61 -9.98
N GLN A 128 7.03 -3.43 -9.49
CA GLN A 128 6.34 -3.28 -8.22
C GLN A 128 5.21 -2.29 -8.34
N VAL A 129 4.22 -2.45 -7.46
CA VAL A 129 3.09 -1.54 -7.33
C VAL A 129 3.00 -1.09 -5.88
N CYS A 130 2.69 0.19 -5.68
CA CYS A 130 2.46 0.74 -4.35
C CYS A 130 0.96 0.94 -4.14
N LEU A 131 0.44 0.34 -3.08
CA LEU A 131 -0.94 0.50 -2.67
C LEU A 131 -0.99 1.50 -1.52
N ILE A 132 -1.79 2.55 -1.68
CA ILE A 132 -2.01 3.57 -0.65
C ILE A 132 -3.49 3.53 -0.25
N ILE A 133 -3.72 3.37 1.03
CA ILE A 133 -5.07 3.23 1.58
C ILE A 133 -5.39 4.39 2.50
#